data_fca1b2bcfe20ed86651d33aed879f3d8
#
_entry.id   fca1b2bcfe20ed86651d33aed879f3d8
#
_cell.length_a   1.000
_cell.length_b   1.000
_cell.length_c   1.000
_cell.angle_alpha   90.00
_cell.angle_beta   90.00
_cell.angle_gamma   90.00
#
_symmetry.space_group_name_H-M   'P 1'
#
loop_
_entity.id
_entity.type
_entity.pdbx_description
1 polymer ?
#
loop_
_entity_poly.entity_id
_entity_poly.type
_entity_poly.pdbx_seq_one_letter_code
_entity_poly.pdbx_strand_id
1 'polypeptide(L)'
;MSLEPRADRGVPELTARVVRASFPKGTLAVRVREALGPLFEDESFAEAFPGRGRPAVSPGALALVSMLQYAEGLTDRQAADQVRARMDWKFLLGLELDDPGFDFSVLCDFRARLIEHGLEEKVLDLVLERISGLGLLRAGGRQRTDSTHVLAAVRTLNRMEFVGESLRAALEALSVAAPQWLSALVTADWVRRYGARIDSYRFPKGENVRQEWAEQVGRDGFTILEAAFAPGSPGWLREIPAVQVLGRAWVEQYHRDGEGVRWREGKDLPPGRRRLCSPYDPDARYSVKRGSGWCGYKTHLSETCEPDAPHLITQVITTDATVADTEVTETLHQGLAARELLPAEHDVDAGYVTAAHIVAAQDRYGIERLGPVGLDTHHENHQGEHFAQSTFTVDWQARTVTCPQGKSSGTPLARVHFTAQDCGSCPVHEKCTKAANGKWGRSLTLLPQDQQEALETRRREQLTDQWQQRYNIRAGVEGTISQAVRRTQIRRTRFTGLPKTHLGHIFAATAINIIRLDAWLTETPLGPTRTSHLARLGLAA
;
A
#
# COMPACT_ATOMS: atom_id res chain seq x y z
N MET A 1 10.14 -23.29 -18.38
CA MET A 1 10.18 -24.52 -17.51
C MET A 1 8.77 -25.06 -17.44
N SER A 2 8.59 -26.37 -17.62
CA SER A 2 7.29 -27.04 -17.57
C SER A 2 6.99 -27.53 -16.14
N LEU A 3 5.72 -27.67 -15.81
CA LEU A 3 5.28 -28.27 -14.57
C LEU A 3 4.61 -29.62 -14.86
N GLU A 4 5.12 -30.65 -14.21
CA GLU A 4 4.37 -31.89 -13.94
C GLU A 4 4.01 -31.84 -12.46
N PRO A 5 2.74 -31.53 -12.11
CA PRO A 5 2.34 -31.43 -10.72
C PRO A 5 2.64 -32.72 -9.97
N ARG A 6 3.25 -32.58 -8.81
CA ARG A 6 3.59 -33.72 -7.97
C ARG A 6 2.67 -33.74 -6.76
N ALA A 7 1.98 -34.85 -6.58
CA ALA A 7 1.26 -35.07 -5.34
C ALA A 7 2.25 -35.07 -4.16
N ASP A 8 1.82 -34.54 -3.01
CA ASP A 8 2.62 -34.61 -1.79
C ASP A 8 2.85 -36.07 -1.41
N ARG A 9 4.11 -36.49 -1.42
CA ARG A 9 4.52 -37.86 -1.04
C ARG A 9 4.73 -38.03 0.46
N GLY A 10 4.39 -37.03 1.24
CA GLY A 10 4.69 -36.97 2.67
C GLY A 10 6.15 -36.62 2.96
N VAL A 11 6.53 -36.76 4.20
CA VAL A 11 7.91 -36.54 4.65
C VAL A 11 8.69 -37.88 4.55
N PRO A 12 9.86 -37.93 3.89
CA PRO A 12 10.67 -39.13 3.82
C PRO A 12 10.99 -39.67 5.22
N GLU A 13 10.99 -41.00 5.38
CA GLU A 13 11.09 -41.66 6.68
C GLU A 13 12.37 -41.26 7.44
N LEU A 14 13.51 -41.24 6.74
CA LEU A 14 14.78 -40.86 7.36
C LEU A 14 14.74 -39.39 7.82
N THR A 15 14.24 -38.49 6.99
CA THR A 15 14.07 -37.07 7.33
C THR A 15 13.17 -36.93 8.55
N ALA A 16 12.01 -37.58 8.56
CA ALA A 16 11.07 -37.55 9.68
C ALA A 16 11.69 -38.02 10.99
N ARG A 17 12.39 -39.17 10.95
CA ARG A 17 13.05 -39.76 12.13
C ARG A 17 14.14 -38.84 12.69
N VAL A 18 15.01 -38.31 11.82
CA VAL A 18 16.13 -37.44 12.24
C VAL A 18 15.62 -36.11 12.80
N VAL A 19 14.66 -35.48 12.11
CA VAL A 19 14.14 -34.20 12.53
C VAL A 19 13.40 -34.29 13.87
N ARG A 20 12.55 -35.30 14.06
CA ARG A 20 11.84 -35.50 15.35
C ARG A 20 12.79 -35.77 16.50
N ALA A 21 13.86 -36.53 16.25
CA ALA A 21 14.91 -36.77 17.26
C ALA A 21 15.68 -35.48 17.59
N SER A 22 15.99 -34.63 16.59
CA SER A 22 16.77 -33.42 16.76
C SER A 22 15.96 -32.25 17.34
N PHE A 23 14.67 -32.20 17.07
CA PHE A 23 13.76 -31.11 17.48
C PHE A 23 12.53 -31.68 18.22
N PRO A 24 12.66 -32.21 19.42
CA PRO A 24 11.56 -32.88 20.14
C PRO A 24 10.41 -31.94 20.50
N LYS A 25 10.64 -30.60 20.53
CA LYS A 25 9.62 -29.60 20.73
C LYS A 25 9.09 -29.01 19.39
N GLY A 26 9.61 -29.52 18.27
CA GLY A 26 9.37 -28.95 16.95
C GLY A 26 9.99 -27.56 16.75
N THR A 27 10.24 -27.20 15.49
CA THR A 27 10.48 -25.81 15.05
C THR A 27 9.20 -25.26 14.41
N LEU A 28 9.15 -23.98 14.06
CA LEU A 28 8.05 -23.41 13.28
C LEU A 28 7.74 -24.28 12.03
N ALA A 29 8.78 -24.65 11.26
CA ALA A 29 8.64 -25.44 10.05
C ALA A 29 8.02 -26.84 10.34
N VAL A 30 8.48 -27.51 11.39
CA VAL A 30 7.96 -28.83 11.79
C VAL A 30 6.49 -28.73 12.21
N ARG A 31 6.16 -27.79 13.11
CA ARG A 31 4.80 -27.63 13.63
C ARG A 31 3.80 -27.20 12.54
N VAL A 32 4.24 -26.35 11.61
CA VAL A 32 3.42 -25.95 10.46
C VAL A 32 3.08 -27.17 9.60
N ARG A 33 4.06 -28.04 9.29
CA ARG A 33 3.82 -29.26 8.52
C ARG A 33 2.87 -30.23 9.23
N GLU A 34 3.03 -30.39 10.53
CA GLU A 34 2.20 -31.30 11.33
C GLU A 34 0.78 -30.78 11.54
N ALA A 35 0.60 -29.46 11.70
CA ALA A 35 -0.71 -28.84 11.90
C ALA A 35 -1.51 -28.64 10.61
N LEU A 36 -0.84 -28.25 9.52
CA LEU A 36 -1.50 -27.84 8.27
C LEU A 36 -1.38 -28.89 7.16
N GLY A 37 -0.48 -29.85 7.28
CA GLY A 37 -0.18 -30.81 6.20
C GLY A 37 0.49 -30.10 5.01
N PRO A 38 0.25 -30.57 3.77
CA PRO A 38 0.69 -29.87 2.55
C PRO A 38 -0.13 -28.58 2.41
N LEU A 39 0.56 -27.44 2.52
CA LEU A 39 -0.08 -26.13 2.51
C LEU A 39 -0.29 -25.60 1.09
N PHE A 40 0.64 -25.89 0.19
CA PHE A 40 0.60 -25.48 -1.20
C PHE A 40 0.83 -26.69 -2.10
N GLU A 41 -0.13 -26.96 -2.97
CA GLU A 41 -0.03 -27.99 -3.99
C GLU A 41 0.41 -27.39 -5.33
N ASP A 42 1.16 -28.13 -6.12
CA ASP A 42 1.66 -27.68 -7.42
C ASP A 42 0.54 -27.33 -8.39
N GLU A 43 -0.58 -28.08 -8.32
CA GLU A 43 -1.80 -27.83 -9.10
C GLU A 43 -2.32 -26.40 -8.95
N SER A 44 -2.22 -25.83 -7.76
CA SER A 44 -2.69 -24.47 -7.48
C SER A 44 -1.97 -23.41 -8.29
N PHE A 45 -0.83 -23.72 -8.88
CA PHE A 45 0.01 -22.83 -9.67
C PHE A 45 0.17 -23.30 -11.12
N ALA A 46 -0.54 -24.36 -11.54
CA ALA A 46 -0.33 -25.02 -12.85
C ALA A 46 -0.50 -24.07 -14.03
N GLU A 47 -1.43 -23.11 -13.94
CA GLU A 47 -1.68 -22.11 -14.98
C GLU A 47 -0.48 -21.19 -15.28
N ALA A 48 0.45 -21.01 -14.34
CA ALA A 48 1.68 -20.24 -14.54
C ALA A 48 2.79 -21.02 -15.27
N PHE A 49 2.56 -22.28 -15.64
CA PHE A 49 3.59 -23.13 -16.21
C PHE A 49 3.10 -23.87 -17.46
N PRO A 50 3.89 -23.91 -18.55
CA PRO A 50 3.55 -24.72 -19.71
C PRO A 50 3.67 -26.22 -19.37
N GLY A 51 2.87 -27.05 -20.05
CA GLY A 51 2.88 -28.51 -19.88
C GLY A 51 4.10 -29.22 -20.49
N ARG A 52 4.97 -28.53 -21.25
CA ARG A 52 6.16 -29.10 -21.91
C ARG A 52 7.38 -28.23 -21.72
N GLY A 53 8.54 -28.84 -21.51
CA GLY A 53 9.83 -28.15 -21.36
C GLY A 53 10.71 -28.79 -20.27
N ARG A 54 11.77 -28.09 -19.86
CA ARG A 54 12.59 -28.52 -18.72
C ARG A 54 11.74 -28.51 -17.43
N PRO A 55 11.78 -29.57 -16.61
CA PRO A 55 11.03 -29.62 -15.36
C PRO A 55 11.34 -28.43 -14.43
N ALA A 56 10.30 -27.82 -13.90
CA ALA A 56 10.40 -26.76 -12.91
C ALA A 56 10.64 -27.35 -11.50
N VAL A 57 11.20 -26.56 -10.60
CA VAL A 57 11.11 -26.81 -9.17
C VAL A 57 9.64 -26.64 -8.76
N SER A 58 9.15 -27.46 -7.86
CA SER A 58 7.78 -27.42 -7.35
C SER A 58 7.38 -25.99 -6.93
N PRO A 59 6.38 -25.37 -7.55
CA PRO A 59 5.89 -24.05 -7.16
C PRO A 59 5.30 -24.04 -5.75
N GLY A 60 4.68 -25.13 -5.31
CA GLY A 60 4.21 -25.27 -3.93
C GLY A 60 5.38 -25.21 -2.93
N ALA A 61 6.49 -25.89 -3.23
CA ALA A 61 7.70 -25.80 -2.41
C ALA A 61 8.31 -24.38 -2.43
N LEU A 62 8.33 -23.71 -3.59
CA LEU A 62 8.83 -22.34 -3.70
C LEU A 62 7.96 -21.33 -2.93
N ALA A 63 6.64 -21.53 -2.89
CA ALA A 63 5.73 -20.74 -2.05
C ALA A 63 6.04 -20.92 -0.56
N LEU A 64 6.24 -22.17 -0.09
CA LEU A 64 6.66 -22.47 1.28
C LEU A 64 8.00 -21.83 1.64
N VAL A 65 9.00 -21.95 0.75
CA VAL A 65 10.32 -21.32 0.95
C VAL A 65 10.19 -19.81 1.01
N SER A 66 9.40 -19.19 0.13
CA SER A 66 9.17 -17.74 0.15
C SER A 66 8.47 -17.29 1.44
N MET A 67 7.49 -18.03 1.93
CA MET A 67 6.84 -17.77 3.22
C MET A 67 7.84 -17.81 4.39
N LEU A 68 8.65 -18.87 4.48
CA LEU A 68 9.68 -19.00 5.53
C LEU A 68 10.77 -17.93 5.39
N GLN A 69 11.13 -17.57 4.16
CA GLN A 69 12.07 -16.49 3.87
C GLN A 69 11.63 -15.17 4.54
N TYR A 70 10.34 -14.83 4.44
CA TYR A 70 9.78 -13.64 5.09
C TYR A 70 9.64 -13.82 6.61
N ALA A 71 9.27 -15.00 7.09
CA ALA A 71 9.17 -15.26 8.52
C ALA A 71 10.52 -15.10 9.25
N GLU A 72 11.62 -15.42 8.58
CA GLU A 72 12.98 -15.37 9.13
C GLU A 72 13.81 -14.17 8.63
N GLY A 73 13.26 -13.35 7.72
CA GLY A 73 13.91 -12.14 7.20
C GLY A 73 15.12 -12.41 6.29
N LEU A 74 15.12 -13.51 5.54
CA LEU A 74 16.23 -13.96 4.72
C LEU A 74 16.25 -13.31 3.33
N THR A 75 17.43 -13.25 2.72
CA THR A 75 17.60 -12.97 1.29
C THR A 75 17.31 -14.24 0.46
N ASP A 76 17.14 -14.09 -0.88
CA ASP A 76 16.91 -15.25 -1.76
C ASP A 76 18.05 -16.26 -1.68
N ARG A 77 19.29 -15.78 -1.65
CA ARG A 77 20.47 -16.64 -1.51
C ARG A 77 20.47 -17.39 -0.18
N GLN A 78 20.22 -16.69 0.92
CA GLN A 78 20.13 -17.33 2.23
C GLN A 78 18.99 -18.35 2.29
N ALA A 79 17.81 -18.04 1.73
CA ALA A 79 16.69 -18.98 1.70
C ALA A 79 17.04 -20.26 0.92
N ALA A 80 17.67 -20.15 -0.25
CA ALA A 80 18.14 -21.30 -1.00
C ALA A 80 19.20 -22.11 -0.23
N ASP A 81 20.10 -21.44 0.50
CA ASP A 81 21.09 -22.11 1.37
C ASP A 81 20.42 -22.83 2.55
N GLN A 82 19.34 -22.26 3.14
CA GLN A 82 18.59 -22.94 4.20
C GLN A 82 17.89 -24.22 3.69
N VAL A 83 17.37 -24.23 2.46
CA VAL A 83 16.82 -25.46 1.86
C VAL A 83 17.84 -26.58 1.81
N ARG A 84 19.12 -26.27 1.52
CA ARG A 84 20.22 -27.26 1.51
C ARG A 84 20.62 -27.70 2.90
N ALA A 85 20.73 -26.77 3.85
CA ALA A 85 21.39 -26.96 5.12
C ALA A 85 20.45 -27.40 6.26
N ARG A 86 19.16 -26.98 6.23
CA ARG A 86 18.25 -27.16 7.37
C ARG A 86 17.39 -28.39 7.26
N MET A 87 17.51 -29.26 8.23
CA MET A 87 16.72 -30.49 8.33
C MET A 87 15.22 -30.18 8.54
N ASP A 88 14.89 -29.21 9.34
CA ASP A 88 13.49 -28.82 9.60
C ASP A 88 12.81 -28.22 8.37
N TRP A 89 13.55 -27.48 7.53
CA TRP A 89 13.03 -27.03 6.24
C TRP A 89 12.83 -28.20 5.28
N LYS A 90 13.75 -29.18 5.24
CA LYS A 90 13.58 -30.40 4.46
C LYS A 90 12.34 -31.18 4.90
N PHE A 91 12.10 -31.25 6.21
CA PHE A 91 10.89 -31.86 6.76
C PHE A 91 9.61 -31.14 6.26
N LEU A 92 9.54 -29.81 6.35
CA LEU A 92 8.40 -29.05 5.84
C LEU A 92 8.17 -29.27 4.35
N LEU A 93 9.24 -29.28 3.56
CA LEU A 93 9.22 -29.39 2.10
C LEU A 93 9.04 -30.84 1.60
N GLY A 94 9.07 -31.85 2.48
CA GLY A 94 9.00 -33.24 2.09
C GLY A 94 10.24 -33.73 1.31
N LEU A 95 11.43 -33.18 1.63
CA LEU A 95 12.68 -33.49 0.94
C LEU A 95 13.52 -34.51 1.70
N GLU A 96 14.34 -35.30 0.96
CA GLU A 96 15.39 -36.13 1.55
C GLU A 96 16.48 -35.26 2.18
N LEU A 97 17.24 -35.84 3.15
CA LEU A 97 18.30 -35.10 3.85
C LEU A 97 19.46 -34.69 2.92
N ASP A 98 19.69 -35.43 1.86
CA ASP A 98 20.74 -35.22 0.86
C ASP A 98 20.25 -34.38 -0.35
N ASP A 99 18.98 -33.94 -0.37
CA ASP A 99 18.46 -33.09 -1.46
C ASP A 99 19.34 -31.86 -1.63
N PRO A 100 19.86 -31.58 -2.85
CA PRO A 100 20.78 -30.46 -3.11
C PRO A 100 20.12 -29.09 -3.10
N GLY A 101 18.79 -29.00 -3.01
CA GLY A 101 18.03 -27.76 -3.14
C GLY A 101 18.07 -27.19 -4.57
N PHE A 102 18.00 -25.88 -4.67
CA PHE A 102 17.94 -25.16 -5.94
C PHE A 102 18.79 -23.87 -5.90
N ASP A 103 19.01 -23.26 -7.07
CA ASP A 103 19.68 -21.96 -7.19
C ASP A 103 18.71 -20.83 -6.78
N PHE A 104 19.22 -19.84 -6.08
CA PHE A 104 18.41 -18.71 -5.57
C PHE A 104 17.65 -17.93 -6.67
N SER A 105 18.15 -17.93 -7.91
CA SER A 105 17.48 -17.27 -9.05
C SER A 105 16.10 -17.85 -9.32
N VAL A 106 15.86 -19.11 -8.98
CA VAL A 106 14.54 -19.78 -9.14
C VAL A 106 13.45 -19.06 -8.34
N LEU A 107 13.77 -18.48 -7.17
CA LEU A 107 12.82 -17.67 -6.41
C LEU A 107 12.44 -16.37 -7.15
N CYS A 108 13.38 -15.78 -7.89
CA CYS A 108 13.10 -14.61 -8.73
C CYS A 108 12.18 -14.98 -9.90
N ASP A 109 12.47 -16.09 -10.58
CA ASP A 109 11.67 -16.60 -11.68
C ASP A 109 10.25 -16.98 -11.23
N PHE A 110 10.13 -17.62 -10.06
CA PHE A 110 8.84 -17.96 -9.48
C PHE A 110 7.98 -16.73 -9.23
N ARG A 111 8.52 -15.69 -8.56
CA ARG A 111 7.81 -14.44 -8.32
C ARG A 111 7.41 -13.73 -9.62
N ALA A 112 8.30 -13.72 -10.62
CA ALA A 112 7.99 -13.14 -11.92
C ALA A 112 6.79 -13.84 -12.58
N ARG A 113 6.72 -15.18 -12.50
CA ARG A 113 5.61 -15.97 -13.02
C ARG A 113 4.30 -15.70 -12.30
N LEU A 114 4.32 -15.63 -10.97
CA LEU A 114 3.11 -15.29 -10.22
C LEU A 114 2.52 -13.95 -10.68
N ILE A 115 3.36 -12.95 -10.88
CA ILE A 115 2.95 -11.63 -11.34
C ILE A 115 2.46 -11.66 -12.79
N GLU A 116 3.17 -12.34 -13.68
CA GLU A 116 2.83 -12.46 -15.10
C GLU A 116 1.44 -13.11 -15.32
N HIS A 117 1.05 -14.03 -14.41
CA HIS A 117 -0.22 -14.75 -14.49
C HIS A 117 -1.29 -14.23 -13.49
N GLY A 118 -1.05 -13.12 -12.79
CA GLY A 118 -2.03 -12.54 -11.86
C GLY A 118 -2.31 -13.41 -10.62
N LEU A 119 -1.30 -14.15 -10.16
CA LEU A 119 -1.38 -15.10 -9.03
C LEU A 119 -0.79 -14.55 -7.73
N GLU A 120 -0.62 -13.23 -7.61
CA GLU A 120 0.01 -12.62 -6.44
C GLU A 120 -0.74 -12.95 -5.14
N GLU A 121 -2.07 -12.93 -5.17
CA GLU A 121 -2.92 -13.20 -4.00
C GLU A 121 -2.98 -14.69 -3.62
N LYS A 122 -2.70 -15.58 -4.58
CA LYS A 122 -2.91 -17.03 -4.44
C LYS A 122 -2.27 -17.64 -3.19
N VAL A 123 -1.08 -17.16 -2.81
CA VAL A 123 -0.36 -17.68 -1.63
C VAL A 123 -1.10 -17.35 -0.33
N LEU A 124 -1.65 -16.15 -0.22
CA LEU A 124 -2.45 -15.76 0.95
C LEU A 124 -3.79 -16.52 0.94
N ASP A 125 -4.44 -16.60 -0.20
CA ASP A 125 -5.74 -17.26 -0.36
C ASP A 125 -5.70 -18.72 0.11
N LEU A 126 -4.70 -19.50 -0.36
CA LEU A 126 -4.53 -20.91 0.02
C LEU A 126 -4.28 -21.09 1.53
N VAL A 127 -3.52 -20.18 2.14
CA VAL A 127 -3.30 -20.21 3.59
C VAL A 127 -4.59 -19.88 4.36
N LEU A 128 -5.33 -18.85 3.94
CA LEU A 128 -6.58 -18.49 4.58
C LEU A 128 -7.63 -19.59 4.44
N GLU A 129 -7.74 -20.20 3.26
CA GLU A 129 -8.61 -21.35 3.00
C GLU A 129 -8.27 -22.52 3.92
N ARG A 130 -6.98 -22.84 4.05
CA ARG A 130 -6.53 -23.92 4.95
C ARG A 130 -6.87 -23.65 6.41
N ILE A 131 -6.67 -22.41 6.88
CA ILE A 131 -6.98 -21.99 8.24
C ILE A 131 -8.50 -21.96 8.48
N SER A 132 -9.27 -21.55 7.48
CA SER A 132 -10.74 -21.59 7.52
C SER A 132 -11.26 -23.03 7.64
N GLY A 133 -10.66 -23.97 6.90
CA GLY A 133 -10.95 -25.40 7.02
C GLY A 133 -10.66 -26.02 8.41
N LEU A 134 -9.81 -25.38 9.22
CA LEU A 134 -9.59 -25.72 10.63
C LEU A 134 -10.59 -25.07 11.60
N GLY A 135 -11.54 -24.25 11.09
CA GLY A 135 -12.50 -23.52 11.90
C GLY A 135 -11.93 -22.31 12.68
N LEU A 136 -10.70 -21.90 12.38
CA LEU A 136 -10.00 -20.80 13.05
C LEU A 136 -10.20 -19.44 12.36
N LEU A 137 -10.82 -19.42 11.19
CA LEU A 137 -11.16 -18.24 10.42
C LEU A 137 -12.58 -18.38 9.87
N ARG A 138 -13.41 -17.37 10.07
CA ARG A 138 -14.80 -17.35 9.62
C ARG A 138 -15.24 -15.95 9.21
N ALA A 139 -16.26 -15.87 8.34
CA ALA A 139 -16.95 -14.62 8.01
C ALA A 139 -17.87 -14.15 9.17
N GLY A 140 -18.38 -12.92 9.05
CA GLY A 140 -19.36 -12.36 9.96
C GLY A 140 -18.80 -11.90 11.31
N GLY A 141 -17.50 -12.04 11.52
CA GLY A 141 -16.83 -11.56 12.72
C GLY A 141 -16.44 -10.08 12.62
N ARG A 142 -15.42 -9.71 13.39
CA ARG A 142 -14.90 -8.36 13.45
C ARG A 142 -13.51 -8.28 12.82
N GLN A 143 -13.30 -7.27 11.98
CA GLN A 143 -12.00 -6.99 11.39
C GLN A 143 -11.59 -5.53 11.59
N ARG A 144 -10.30 -5.27 11.50
CA ARG A 144 -9.74 -3.93 11.56
C ARG A 144 -8.69 -3.72 10.49
N THR A 145 -8.60 -2.48 9.99
CA THR A 145 -7.65 -2.12 8.93
C THR A 145 -6.89 -0.85 9.28
N ASP A 146 -5.60 -0.86 8.91
CA ASP A 146 -4.78 0.34 8.92
C ASP A 146 -3.71 0.27 7.82
N SER A 147 -3.08 1.41 7.53
CA SER A 147 -2.03 1.55 6.53
C SER A 147 -0.69 1.94 7.12
N THR A 148 0.37 1.54 6.43
CA THR A 148 1.71 2.03 6.74
C THR A 148 2.45 2.43 5.46
N HIS A 149 3.36 3.41 5.59
CA HIS A 149 4.26 3.80 4.51
C HIS A 149 5.27 2.71 4.20
N VAL A 150 5.70 2.65 2.95
CA VAL A 150 6.71 1.71 2.43
C VAL A 150 7.73 2.49 1.62
N LEU A 151 8.99 2.41 2.02
CA LEU A 151 10.10 3.01 1.28
C LEU A 151 10.42 2.16 0.05
N ALA A 152 10.49 2.80 -1.12
CA ALA A 152 10.95 2.15 -2.35
C ALA A 152 12.41 1.72 -2.24
N ALA A 153 12.80 0.72 -3.03
CA ALA A 153 14.17 0.20 -3.10
C ALA A 153 15.12 1.14 -3.89
N VAL A 154 14.73 2.39 -4.06
CA VAL A 154 15.49 3.38 -4.82
C VAL A 154 15.89 4.55 -3.93
N ARG A 155 16.99 5.21 -4.30
CA ARG A 155 17.41 6.44 -3.65
C ARG A 155 16.39 7.55 -3.86
N THR A 156 16.08 8.30 -2.82
CA THR A 156 15.31 9.55 -2.96
C THR A 156 16.17 10.57 -3.70
N LEU A 157 15.64 11.12 -4.77
CA LEU A 157 16.31 12.09 -5.64
C LEU A 157 15.68 13.47 -5.41
N ASN A 158 16.54 14.50 -5.31
CA ASN A 158 16.05 15.85 -5.51
C ASN A 158 15.72 16.09 -7.00
N ARG A 159 15.07 17.19 -7.33
CA ARG A 159 14.57 17.45 -8.68
C ARG A 159 15.67 17.50 -9.75
N MET A 160 16.84 18.07 -9.42
CA MET A 160 17.98 18.11 -10.34
C MET A 160 18.60 16.72 -10.53
N GLU A 161 18.78 15.97 -9.44
CA GLU A 161 19.22 14.57 -9.51
C GLU A 161 18.26 13.73 -10.33
N PHE A 162 16.94 13.95 -10.17
CA PHE A 162 15.92 13.21 -10.91
C PHE A 162 16.03 13.39 -12.42
N VAL A 163 16.15 14.62 -12.92
CA VAL A 163 16.30 14.84 -14.37
C VAL A 163 17.62 14.28 -14.91
N GLY A 164 18.73 14.50 -14.19
CA GLY A 164 20.02 13.98 -14.59
C GLY A 164 20.07 12.45 -14.59
N GLU A 165 19.53 11.79 -13.55
CA GLU A 165 19.44 10.32 -13.48
C GLU A 165 18.46 9.73 -14.49
N SER A 166 17.39 10.44 -14.85
CA SER A 166 16.45 10.00 -15.87
C SER A 166 17.12 9.94 -17.25
N LEU A 167 17.89 10.97 -17.59
CA LEU A 167 18.66 10.96 -18.83
C LEU A 167 19.77 9.90 -18.77
N ARG A 168 20.52 9.81 -17.66
CA ARG A 168 21.55 8.80 -17.50
C ARG A 168 20.99 7.37 -17.65
N ALA A 169 19.87 7.06 -17.04
CA ALA A 169 19.24 5.74 -17.15
C ALA A 169 18.86 5.39 -18.60
N ALA A 170 18.35 6.36 -19.36
CA ALA A 170 18.03 6.16 -20.77
C ALA A 170 19.31 5.96 -21.62
N LEU A 171 20.36 6.75 -21.38
CA LEU A 171 21.65 6.61 -22.05
C LEU A 171 22.31 5.26 -21.76
N GLU A 172 22.28 4.77 -20.53
CA GLU A 172 22.79 3.46 -20.15
C GLU A 172 22.03 2.34 -20.88
N ALA A 173 20.69 2.40 -20.89
CA ALA A 173 19.88 1.41 -21.60
C ALA A 173 20.15 1.41 -23.12
N LEU A 174 20.27 2.60 -23.72
CA LEU A 174 20.57 2.77 -25.13
C LEU A 174 22.01 2.35 -25.47
N SER A 175 22.97 2.55 -24.58
CA SER A 175 24.35 2.12 -24.78
C SER A 175 24.51 0.60 -24.86
N VAL A 176 23.64 -0.12 -24.17
CA VAL A 176 23.59 -1.59 -24.22
C VAL A 176 22.80 -2.07 -25.43
N ALA A 177 21.62 -1.47 -25.68
CA ALA A 177 20.70 -1.96 -26.72
C ALA A 177 21.06 -1.48 -28.14
N ALA A 178 21.63 -0.28 -28.31
CA ALA A 178 21.91 0.37 -29.58
C ALA A 178 23.21 1.19 -29.56
N PRO A 179 24.37 0.60 -29.25
CA PRO A 179 25.62 1.34 -29.03
C PRO A 179 26.06 2.17 -30.26
N GLN A 180 25.93 1.64 -31.45
CA GLN A 180 26.30 2.33 -32.70
C GLN A 180 25.38 3.54 -32.96
N TRP A 181 24.07 3.39 -32.76
CA TRP A 181 23.10 4.47 -32.91
C TRP A 181 23.39 5.59 -31.92
N LEU A 182 23.62 5.23 -30.65
CA LEU A 182 23.90 6.21 -29.58
C LEU A 182 25.22 6.94 -29.81
N SER A 183 26.28 6.23 -30.23
CA SER A 183 27.61 6.83 -30.44
C SER A 183 27.63 7.89 -31.53
N ALA A 184 26.70 7.89 -32.46
CA ALA A 184 26.53 8.92 -33.48
C ALA A 184 25.91 10.23 -32.94
N LEU A 185 25.27 10.19 -31.76
CA LEU A 185 24.56 11.31 -31.15
C LEU A 185 25.33 11.95 -29.98
N VAL A 186 26.01 11.12 -29.18
CA VAL A 186 26.64 11.57 -27.95
C VAL A 186 28.10 12.03 -28.16
N THR A 187 28.52 13.02 -27.40
CA THR A 187 29.88 13.56 -27.41
C THR A 187 30.63 13.21 -26.14
N ALA A 188 31.94 13.48 -26.08
CA ALA A 188 32.75 13.32 -24.88
C ALA A 188 32.22 14.15 -23.70
N ASP A 189 31.54 15.28 -23.95
CA ASP A 189 30.89 16.09 -22.91
C ASP A 189 29.77 15.37 -22.22
N TRP A 190 28.98 14.59 -22.98
CA TRP A 190 27.91 13.79 -22.40
C TRP A 190 28.46 12.69 -21.49
N VAL A 191 29.57 12.05 -21.88
CA VAL A 191 30.21 11.05 -21.03
C VAL A 191 30.71 11.70 -19.73
N ARG A 192 31.24 12.93 -19.78
CA ARG A 192 31.63 13.67 -18.57
C ARG A 192 30.42 14.02 -17.68
N ARG A 193 29.29 14.40 -18.27
CA ARG A 193 28.07 14.78 -17.52
C ARG A 193 27.30 13.59 -16.97
N TYR A 194 27.14 12.51 -17.77
CA TYR A 194 26.21 11.41 -17.48
C TYR A 194 26.87 10.04 -17.30
N GLY A 195 28.17 9.90 -17.53
CA GLY A 195 28.88 8.62 -17.39
C GLY A 195 29.03 8.13 -15.95
N ALA A 196 28.77 8.99 -14.98
CA ALA A 196 28.74 8.63 -13.56
C ALA A 196 27.41 9.02 -12.93
N ARG A 197 27.10 8.41 -11.79
CA ARG A 197 25.91 8.73 -11.01
C ARG A 197 25.81 10.22 -10.73
N ILE A 198 24.59 10.78 -10.88
CA ILE A 198 24.30 12.17 -10.61
C ILE A 198 24.07 12.37 -9.10
N ASP A 199 24.93 13.15 -8.48
CA ASP A 199 24.89 13.44 -7.05
C ASP A 199 24.94 14.96 -6.80
N SER A 200 24.14 15.41 -5.83
CA SER A 200 23.96 16.83 -5.51
C SER A 200 25.23 17.57 -5.13
N TYR A 201 26.22 16.89 -4.54
CA TYR A 201 27.50 17.50 -4.19
C TYR A 201 28.34 17.89 -5.41
N ARG A 202 28.02 17.37 -6.61
CA ARG A 202 28.69 17.72 -7.88
C ARG A 202 28.00 18.87 -8.62
N PHE A 203 26.84 19.33 -8.15
CA PHE A 203 26.15 20.41 -8.82
C PHE A 203 26.89 21.75 -8.67
N PRO A 204 26.79 22.61 -9.68
CA PRO A 204 27.36 23.93 -9.61
C PRO A 204 26.74 24.75 -8.46
N LYS A 205 27.52 25.70 -7.94
CA LYS A 205 27.05 26.66 -6.93
C LYS A 205 26.34 27.84 -7.61
N GLY A 206 25.29 28.32 -7.01
CA GLY A 206 24.48 29.44 -7.52
C GLY A 206 23.24 28.99 -8.30
N GLU A 207 22.14 29.72 -8.12
CA GLU A 207 20.82 29.35 -8.65
C GLU A 207 20.77 29.41 -10.18
N ASN A 208 21.29 30.49 -10.76
CA ASN A 208 21.32 30.67 -12.23
C ASN A 208 22.12 29.56 -12.92
N VAL A 209 23.30 29.20 -12.38
CA VAL A 209 24.13 28.13 -12.97
C VAL A 209 23.49 26.77 -12.83
N ARG A 210 22.75 26.53 -11.75
CA ARG A 210 21.94 25.31 -11.56
C ARG A 210 20.79 25.23 -12.55
N GLN A 211 20.11 26.35 -12.79
CA GLN A 211 19.06 26.42 -13.78
C GLN A 211 19.62 26.16 -15.18
N GLU A 212 20.72 26.79 -15.56
CA GLU A 212 21.40 26.56 -16.84
C GLU A 212 21.81 25.08 -17.01
N TRP A 213 22.35 24.46 -15.96
CA TRP A 213 22.67 23.04 -15.96
C TRP A 213 21.42 22.17 -16.19
N ALA A 214 20.31 22.47 -15.49
CA ALA A 214 19.07 21.72 -15.66
C ALA A 214 18.49 21.89 -17.08
N GLU A 215 18.56 23.09 -17.65
CA GLU A 215 18.11 23.35 -19.03
C GLU A 215 19.01 22.67 -20.06
N GLN A 216 20.35 22.57 -19.79
CA GLN A 216 21.25 21.80 -20.64
C GLN A 216 20.86 20.31 -20.63
N VAL A 217 20.61 19.73 -19.45
CA VAL A 217 20.06 18.36 -19.33
C VAL A 217 18.76 18.22 -20.11
N GLY A 218 17.90 19.23 -20.04
CA GLY A 218 16.67 19.30 -20.82
C GLY A 218 16.89 19.22 -22.33
N ARG A 219 17.81 20.02 -22.87
CA ARG A 219 18.19 20.00 -24.29
C ARG A 219 18.76 18.66 -24.73
N ASP A 220 19.69 18.12 -23.92
CA ASP A 220 20.30 16.82 -24.20
C ASP A 220 19.25 15.70 -24.26
N GLY A 221 18.31 15.66 -23.31
CA GLY A 221 17.25 14.65 -23.32
C GLY A 221 16.25 14.81 -24.47
N PHE A 222 15.92 16.05 -24.88
CA PHE A 222 15.12 16.24 -26.12
C PHE A 222 15.87 15.75 -27.34
N THR A 223 17.18 15.94 -27.43
CA THR A 223 17.99 15.40 -28.54
C THR A 223 17.85 13.88 -28.64
N ILE A 224 17.91 13.16 -27.53
CA ILE A 224 17.72 11.69 -27.50
C ILE A 224 16.28 11.31 -27.88
N LEU A 225 15.28 12.00 -27.32
CA LEU A 225 13.88 11.71 -27.61
C LEU A 225 13.55 11.97 -29.09
N GLU A 226 13.95 13.11 -29.63
CA GLU A 226 13.75 13.45 -31.04
C GLU A 226 14.40 12.42 -31.97
N ALA A 227 15.65 12.04 -31.68
CA ALA A 227 16.35 11.04 -32.44
C ALA A 227 15.66 9.65 -32.37
N ALA A 228 15.21 9.23 -31.17
CA ALA A 228 14.53 7.95 -30.98
C ALA A 228 13.16 7.89 -31.67
N PHE A 229 12.46 9.03 -31.77
CA PHE A 229 11.15 9.15 -32.39
C PHE A 229 11.20 9.60 -33.87
N ALA A 230 12.39 9.87 -34.41
CA ALA A 230 12.54 10.27 -35.81
C ALA A 230 12.05 9.17 -36.79
N PRO A 231 11.47 9.54 -37.93
CA PRO A 231 10.92 8.58 -38.89
C PRO A 231 11.90 7.51 -39.40
N GLY A 232 13.20 7.80 -39.40
CA GLY A 232 14.26 6.87 -39.83
C GLY A 232 14.86 6.02 -38.70
N SER A 233 14.45 6.21 -37.47
CA SER A 233 14.98 5.44 -36.35
C SER A 233 14.25 4.12 -36.12
N PRO A 234 14.95 3.07 -35.65
CA PRO A 234 14.32 1.80 -35.30
C PRO A 234 13.19 1.98 -34.29
N GLY A 235 11.97 1.50 -34.62
CA GLY A 235 10.77 1.71 -33.79
C GLY A 235 10.89 1.17 -32.38
N TRP A 236 11.66 0.11 -32.16
CA TRP A 236 11.87 -0.49 -30.84
C TRP A 236 12.66 0.39 -29.86
N LEU A 237 13.41 1.42 -30.34
CA LEU A 237 14.12 2.35 -29.44
C LEU A 237 13.18 3.07 -28.50
N ARG A 238 12.01 3.47 -28.97
CA ARG A 238 10.98 4.15 -28.18
C ARG A 238 10.24 3.22 -27.22
N GLU A 239 10.34 1.90 -27.45
CA GLU A 239 9.75 0.88 -26.57
C GLU A 239 10.65 0.52 -25.38
N ILE A 240 11.92 0.98 -25.38
CA ILE A 240 12.83 0.79 -24.25
C ILE A 240 12.25 1.48 -23.01
N PRO A 241 12.01 0.76 -21.89
CA PRO A 241 11.34 1.32 -20.70
C PRO A 241 12.00 2.59 -20.16
N ALA A 242 13.34 2.66 -20.18
CA ALA A 242 14.07 3.85 -19.73
C ALA A 242 13.86 5.07 -20.65
N VAL A 243 13.65 4.86 -21.96
CA VAL A 243 13.33 5.91 -22.94
C VAL A 243 11.89 6.41 -22.71
N GLN A 244 10.94 5.51 -22.44
CA GLN A 244 9.57 5.89 -22.09
C GLN A 244 9.51 6.70 -20.79
N VAL A 245 10.25 6.28 -19.76
CA VAL A 245 10.38 7.02 -18.49
C VAL A 245 11.02 8.39 -18.72
N LEU A 246 12.06 8.48 -19.57
CA LEU A 246 12.66 9.75 -19.96
C LEU A 246 11.61 10.67 -20.61
N GLY A 247 10.84 10.19 -21.58
CA GLY A 247 9.80 10.96 -22.25
C GLY A 247 8.77 11.51 -21.25
N ARG A 248 8.31 10.67 -20.31
CA ARG A 248 7.39 11.08 -19.26
C ARG A 248 8.02 12.13 -18.33
N ALA A 249 9.25 11.91 -17.88
CA ALA A 249 9.97 12.85 -17.04
C ALA A 249 10.16 14.22 -17.72
N TRP A 250 10.41 14.25 -19.04
CA TRP A 250 10.58 15.48 -19.78
C TRP A 250 9.29 16.28 -19.90
N VAL A 251 8.17 15.64 -20.18
CA VAL A 251 6.85 16.31 -20.14
C VAL A 251 6.56 16.89 -18.75
N GLU A 252 6.93 16.20 -17.70
CA GLU A 252 6.71 16.66 -16.32
C GLU A 252 7.62 17.85 -15.93
N GLN A 253 8.88 17.86 -16.39
CA GLN A 253 9.91 18.74 -15.84
C GLN A 253 10.26 19.92 -16.75
N TYR A 254 9.98 19.83 -18.04
CA TYR A 254 10.39 20.84 -19.01
C TYR A 254 9.22 21.40 -19.79
N HIS A 255 9.42 22.61 -20.25
CA HIS A 255 8.59 23.30 -21.25
C HIS A 255 9.46 23.62 -22.45
N ARG A 256 8.93 23.43 -23.65
CA ARG A 256 9.60 23.78 -24.90
C ARG A 256 8.70 24.68 -25.73
N ASP A 257 9.20 25.82 -26.13
CA ASP A 257 8.56 26.80 -26.99
C ASP A 257 9.51 27.30 -28.07
N GLY A 258 9.13 28.31 -28.82
CA GLY A 258 9.95 28.95 -29.85
C GLY A 258 11.22 29.61 -29.32
N GLU A 259 11.35 29.84 -28.01
CA GLU A 259 12.52 30.43 -27.37
C GLU A 259 13.49 29.36 -26.82
N GLY A 260 13.10 28.08 -26.80
CA GLY A 260 13.98 26.97 -26.39
C GLY A 260 13.41 26.06 -25.33
N VAL A 261 14.32 25.38 -24.61
CA VAL A 261 14.00 24.47 -23.51
C VAL A 261 14.14 25.20 -22.19
N ARG A 262 13.05 25.23 -21.42
CA ARG A 262 13.03 25.83 -20.07
C ARG A 262 12.65 24.80 -19.01
N TRP A 263 13.31 24.86 -17.87
CA TRP A 263 12.96 24.05 -16.73
C TRP A 263 11.71 24.64 -16.04
N ARG A 264 10.64 23.83 -15.86
CA ARG A 264 9.37 24.30 -15.25
C ARG A 264 9.62 24.84 -13.85
N GLU A 265 8.92 25.91 -13.49
CA GLU A 265 8.86 26.35 -12.10
C GLU A 265 8.07 25.36 -11.22
N GLY A 266 8.27 25.41 -9.90
CA GLY A 266 7.60 24.51 -8.96
C GLY A 266 6.06 24.55 -9.05
N LYS A 267 5.49 25.73 -9.31
CA LYS A 267 4.03 25.97 -9.49
C LYS A 267 3.46 25.35 -10.78
N ASP A 268 4.30 25.15 -11.80
CA ASP A 268 3.89 24.65 -13.12
C ASP A 268 4.10 23.12 -13.26
N LEU A 269 4.56 22.48 -12.20
CA LEU A 269 4.70 21.03 -12.17
C LEU A 269 3.31 20.37 -12.05
N PRO A 270 3.12 19.18 -12.67
CA PRO A 270 1.89 18.42 -12.49
C PRO A 270 1.67 18.07 -11.02
N PRO A 271 0.42 17.75 -10.61
CA PRO A 271 0.11 17.32 -9.26
C PRO A 271 1.02 16.17 -8.79
N GLY A 272 1.39 16.15 -7.50
CA GLY A 272 2.32 15.18 -6.90
C GLY A 272 1.99 13.71 -7.24
N ARG A 273 0.70 13.38 -7.31
CA ARG A 273 0.21 12.04 -7.70
C ARG A 273 0.67 11.59 -9.09
N ARG A 274 0.90 12.50 -10.01
CA ARG A 274 1.34 12.21 -11.38
C ARG A 274 2.84 12.25 -11.57
N ARG A 275 3.58 12.83 -10.61
CA ARG A 275 5.03 13.03 -10.73
C ARG A 275 5.79 11.75 -10.42
N LEU A 276 6.77 11.46 -11.26
CA LEU A 276 7.78 10.45 -10.98
C LEU A 276 8.71 10.92 -9.86
N CYS A 277 9.18 10.01 -9.01
CA CYS A 277 10.20 10.33 -8.01
C CYS A 277 11.55 9.64 -8.28
N SER A 278 11.57 8.64 -9.14
CA SER A 278 12.80 7.95 -9.57
C SER A 278 12.60 7.34 -10.97
N PRO A 279 13.61 7.40 -11.85
CA PRO A 279 13.57 6.69 -13.13
C PRO A 279 13.70 5.17 -12.97
N TYR A 280 14.19 4.71 -11.83
CA TYR A 280 14.43 3.29 -11.54
C TYR A 280 13.22 2.58 -10.92
N ASP A 281 12.21 3.34 -10.49
CA ASP A 281 10.95 2.81 -9.98
C ASP A 281 9.80 3.76 -10.38
N PRO A 282 9.25 3.59 -11.60
CA PRO A 282 8.22 4.49 -12.13
C PRO A 282 6.87 4.41 -11.41
N ASP A 283 6.64 3.39 -10.59
CA ASP A 283 5.41 3.24 -9.81
C ASP A 283 5.47 3.96 -8.46
N ALA A 284 6.68 4.13 -7.91
CA ALA A 284 6.86 4.84 -6.65
C ALA A 284 6.46 6.31 -6.75
N ARG A 285 5.84 6.85 -5.69
CA ARG A 285 5.45 8.27 -5.59
C ARG A 285 5.98 8.89 -4.31
N TYR A 286 6.14 10.21 -4.35
CA TYR A 286 6.53 10.98 -3.18
C TYR A 286 5.29 11.41 -2.40
N SER A 287 5.30 11.17 -1.10
CA SER A 287 4.25 11.60 -0.17
C SER A 287 4.84 12.12 1.14
N VAL A 288 4.03 12.83 1.91
CA VAL A 288 4.41 13.40 3.20
C VAL A 288 3.35 13.06 4.24
N LYS A 289 3.77 12.56 5.40
CA LYS A 289 2.89 12.33 6.56
C LYS A 289 3.56 12.87 7.82
N ARG A 290 2.87 13.76 8.54
CA ARG A 290 3.38 14.37 9.79
C ARG A 290 4.78 15.01 9.64
N GLY A 291 5.01 15.73 8.55
CA GLY A 291 6.28 16.40 8.26
C GLY A 291 7.40 15.50 7.74
N SER A 292 7.23 14.19 7.69
CA SER A 292 8.20 13.26 7.12
C SER A 292 7.82 12.88 5.70
N GLY A 293 8.74 13.12 4.74
CA GLY A 293 8.56 12.74 3.34
C GLY A 293 9.17 11.37 3.04
N TRP A 294 8.55 10.62 2.14
CA TRP A 294 9.10 9.38 1.60
C TRP A 294 8.76 9.21 0.12
N CYS A 295 9.61 8.49 -0.61
CA CYS A 295 9.32 8.00 -1.95
C CYS A 295 9.02 6.50 -1.86
N GLY A 296 7.88 6.06 -2.40
CA GLY A 296 7.51 4.65 -2.41
C GLY A 296 6.01 4.41 -2.46
N TYR A 297 5.54 3.61 -1.51
CA TYR A 297 4.22 3.00 -1.52
C TYR A 297 3.52 3.13 -0.16
N LYS A 298 2.28 2.66 -0.09
CA LYS A 298 1.58 2.31 1.14
C LYS A 298 1.15 0.85 1.08
N THR A 299 1.09 0.18 2.23
CA THR A 299 0.42 -1.10 2.37
C THR A 299 -0.68 -0.98 3.41
N HIS A 300 -1.85 -1.52 3.08
CA HIS A 300 -3.04 -1.59 3.91
C HIS A 300 -3.19 -3.05 4.33
N LEU A 301 -3.36 -3.29 5.62
CA LEU A 301 -3.53 -4.62 6.19
C LEU A 301 -4.87 -4.68 6.92
N SER A 302 -5.71 -5.64 6.55
CA SER A 302 -6.90 -6.00 7.31
C SER A 302 -6.65 -7.29 8.08
N GLU A 303 -7.12 -7.35 9.31
CA GLU A 303 -6.99 -8.54 10.14
C GLU A 303 -8.25 -8.80 10.96
N THR A 304 -8.50 -10.07 11.30
CA THR A 304 -9.50 -10.45 12.29
C THR A 304 -9.10 -9.98 13.69
N CYS A 305 -10.06 -9.75 14.57
CA CYS A 305 -9.78 -9.26 15.92
C CYS A 305 -10.72 -9.83 17.00
N GLU A 306 -11.28 -11.00 16.78
CA GLU A 306 -12.02 -11.73 17.80
C GLU A 306 -11.10 -12.19 18.93
N PRO A 307 -11.54 -12.13 20.21
CA PRO A 307 -10.72 -12.51 21.34
C PRO A 307 -10.49 -14.02 21.46
N ASP A 308 -11.34 -14.84 20.85
CA ASP A 308 -11.36 -16.30 20.92
C ASP A 308 -10.76 -16.98 19.67
N ALA A 309 -10.07 -16.23 18.83
CA ALA A 309 -9.44 -16.72 17.62
C ALA A 309 -8.09 -16.04 17.37
N PRO A 310 -7.19 -16.64 16.56
CA PRO A 310 -5.96 -15.95 16.16
C PRO A 310 -6.28 -14.73 15.30
N HIS A 311 -5.58 -13.63 15.55
CA HIS A 311 -5.72 -12.44 14.71
C HIS A 311 -4.95 -12.63 13.40
N LEU A 312 -5.67 -12.90 12.32
CA LEU A 312 -5.11 -13.25 11.02
C LEU A 312 -5.29 -12.12 10.02
N ILE A 313 -4.24 -11.84 9.24
CA ILE A 313 -4.31 -10.89 8.14
C ILE A 313 -5.12 -11.53 7.01
N THR A 314 -6.25 -10.91 6.67
CA THR A 314 -7.22 -11.40 5.70
C THR A 314 -7.13 -10.70 4.36
N GLN A 315 -6.60 -9.46 4.34
CA GLN A 315 -6.47 -8.66 3.13
C GLN A 315 -5.20 -7.83 3.17
N VAL A 316 -4.54 -7.72 2.01
CA VAL A 316 -3.38 -6.87 1.78
C VAL A 316 -3.64 -6.05 0.52
N ILE A 317 -3.49 -4.74 0.60
CA ILE A 317 -3.53 -3.87 -0.58
C ILE A 317 -2.27 -3.01 -0.58
N THR A 318 -1.59 -2.96 -1.71
CA THR A 318 -0.43 -2.08 -1.90
C THR A 318 -0.78 -1.01 -2.93
N THR A 319 -0.54 0.24 -2.59
CA THR A 319 -0.79 1.39 -3.47
C THR A 319 0.47 2.25 -3.59
N ASP A 320 0.51 3.15 -4.55
CA ASP A 320 1.51 4.21 -4.49
C ASP A 320 1.27 5.11 -3.26
N ALA A 321 2.30 5.84 -2.85
CA ALA A 321 2.28 6.62 -1.61
C ALA A 321 1.25 7.76 -1.60
N THR A 322 0.69 8.16 -2.74
CA THR A 322 -0.23 9.31 -2.87
C THR A 322 -1.71 8.93 -2.81
N VAL A 323 -2.04 7.64 -2.94
CA VAL A 323 -3.42 7.15 -2.88
C VAL A 323 -3.98 7.42 -1.47
N ALA A 324 -5.14 8.06 -1.38
CA ALA A 324 -5.79 8.29 -0.09
C ALA A 324 -6.40 6.99 0.47
N ASP A 325 -6.40 6.86 1.79
CA ASP A 325 -6.92 5.65 2.43
C ASP A 325 -8.42 5.44 2.13
N THR A 326 -9.19 6.54 1.90
CA THR A 326 -10.58 6.47 1.42
C THR A 326 -10.72 5.78 0.07
N GLU A 327 -9.76 5.97 -0.86
CA GLU A 327 -9.83 5.39 -2.21
C GLU A 327 -9.67 3.86 -2.21
N VAL A 328 -9.11 3.29 -1.15
CA VAL A 328 -8.85 1.84 -1.02
C VAL A 328 -10.05 1.08 -0.46
N THR A 329 -10.99 1.77 0.16
CA THR A 329 -12.10 1.19 0.92
C THR A 329 -12.93 0.19 0.14
N GLU A 330 -13.34 0.54 -1.07
CA GLU A 330 -14.16 -0.33 -1.91
C GLU A 330 -13.39 -1.59 -2.33
N THR A 331 -12.15 -1.43 -2.80
CA THR A 331 -11.27 -2.56 -3.17
C THR A 331 -11.04 -3.51 -1.99
N LEU A 332 -10.98 -2.97 -0.77
CA LEU A 332 -10.81 -3.73 0.46
C LEU A 332 -12.00 -4.65 0.71
N HIS A 333 -13.23 -4.11 0.63
CA HIS A 333 -14.45 -4.90 0.83
C HIS A 333 -14.67 -5.89 -0.33
N GLN A 334 -14.34 -5.52 -1.57
CA GLN A 334 -14.38 -6.43 -2.72
C GLN A 334 -13.44 -7.64 -2.53
N GLY A 335 -12.22 -7.40 -2.06
CA GLY A 335 -11.26 -8.48 -1.79
C GLY A 335 -11.70 -9.40 -0.66
N LEU A 336 -12.28 -8.86 0.41
CA LEU A 336 -12.86 -9.66 1.50
C LEU A 336 -14.09 -10.45 1.03
N ALA A 337 -14.92 -9.86 0.16
CA ALA A 337 -16.07 -10.55 -0.43
C ALA A 337 -15.64 -11.72 -1.33
N ALA A 338 -14.61 -11.51 -2.16
CA ALA A 338 -14.07 -12.56 -3.04
C ALA A 338 -13.50 -13.75 -2.26
N ARG A 339 -13.06 -13.54 -1.02
CA ARG A 339 -12.59 -14.58 -0.09
C ARG A 339 -13.68 -15.16 0.81
N GLU A 340 -14.92 -14.69 0.66
CA GLU A 340 -16.02 -15.04 1.57
C GLU A 340 -15.70 -14.73 3.05
N LEU A 341 -14.96 -13.65 3.31
CA LEU A 341 -14.47 -13.24 4.63
C LEU A 341 -14.99 -11.86 5.05
N LEU A 342 -16.17 -11.44 4.55
CA LEU A 342 -16.77 -10.17 4.96
C LEU A 342 -17.04 -10.17 6.47
N PRO A 343 -16.58 -9.13 7.20
CA PRO A 343 -16.91 -8.97 8.61
C PRO A 343 -18.32 -8.39 8.78
N ALA A 344 -18.94 -8.62 9.93
CA ALA A 344 -20.12 -7.86 10.35
C ALA A 344 -19.73 -6.45 10.83
N GLU A 345 -18.57 -6.30 11.46
CA GLU A 345 -18.05 -5.04 11.95
C GLU A 345 -16.61 -4.80 11.42
N HIS A 346 -16.36 -3.59 10.88
CA HIS A 346 -15.06 -3.23 10.33
C HIS A 346 -14.52 -1.94 10.93
N ASP A 347 -13.49 -2.05 11.77
CA ASP A 347 -12.84 -0.93 12.46
C ASP A 347 -11.75 -0.31 11.58
N VAL A 348 -11.84 1.01 11.36
CA VAL A 348 -10.89 1.75 10.53
C VAL A 348 -10.57 3.11 11.15
N ASP A 349 -9.46 3.73 10.73
CA ASP A 349 -9.20 5.10 11.16
C ASP A 349 -10.00 6.14 10.35
N ALA A 350 -9.94 7.41 10.78
CA ALA A 350 -10.66 8.50 10.11
C ALA A 350 -10.28 8.65 8.63
N GLY A 351 -9.07 8.24 8.24
CA GLY A 351 -8.58 8.31 6.88
C GLY A 351 -9.34 7.43 5.89
N TYR A 352 -10.05 6.42 6.37
CA TYR A 352 -10.88 5.52 5.55
C TYR A 352 -12.36 5.91 5.51
N VAL A 353 -12.81 6.83 6.38
CA VAL A 353 -14.26 7.03 6.60
C VAL A 353 -14.76 8.27 5.87
N THR A 354 -15.81 8.07 5.06
CA THR A 354 -16.68 9.12 4.55
C THR A 354 -18.13 8.69 4.76
N ALA A 355 -19.06 9.63 4.76
CA ALA A 355 -20.49 9.31 4.85
C ALA A 355 -20.94 8.34 3.76
N ALA A 356 -20.48 8.55 2.52
CA ALA A 356 -20.75 7.66 1.40
C ALA A 356 -20.23 6.23 1.64
N HIS A 357 -19.06 6.07 2.25
CA HIS A 357 -18.51 4.75 2.55
C HIS A 357 -19.23 4.05 3.71
N ILE A 358 -19.78 4.79 4.68
CA ILE A 358 -20.61 4.19 5.73
C ILE A 358 -21.86 3.57 5.12
N VAL A 359 -22.57 4.32 4.28
CA VAL A 359 -23.78 3.86 3.60
C VAL A 359 -23.47 2.69 2.66
N ALA A 360 -22.47 2.84 1.80
CA ALA A 360 -22.10 1.81 0.82
C ALA A 360 -21.64 0.50 1.48
N ALA A 361 -20.94 0.55 2.60
CA ALA A 361 -20.52 -0.65 3.34
C ALA A 361 -21.72 -1.42 3.88
N GLN A 362 -22.72 -0.72 4.42
CA GLN A 362 -23.95 -1.33 4.92
C GLN A 362 -24.79 -1.89 3.78
N ASP A 363 -25.05 -1.08 2.74
CA ASP A 363 -26.00 -1.43 1.69
C ASP A 363 -25.50 -2.55 0.77
N ARG A 364 -24.20 -2.55 0.45
CA ARG A 364 -23.62 -3.50 -0.51
C ARG A 364 -23.09 -4.76 0.14
N TYR A 365 -22.58 -4.65 1.36
CA TYR A 365 -21.83 -5.72 2.00
C TYR A 365 -22.40 -6.13 3.37
N GLY A 366 -23.37 -5.41 3.91
CA GLY A 366 -23.92 -5.66 5.25
C GLY A 366 -22.93 -5.37 6.39
N ILE A 367 -21.92 -4.53 6.14
CA ILE A 367 -20.84 -4.24 7.09
C ILE A 367 -21.17 -2.98 7.91
N GLU A 368 -21.19 -3.11 9.23
CA GLU A 368 -21.13 -1.94 10.12
C GLU A 368 -19.69 -1.39 10.12
N ARG A 369 -19.51 -0.24 9.49
CA ARG A 369 -18.20 0.41 9.47
C ARG A 369 -18.01 1.30 10.66
N LEU A 370 -17.05 0.96 11.52
CA LEU A 370 -16.71 1.71 12.74
C LEU A 370 -15.44 2.53 12.55
N GLY A 371 -15.58 3.83 12.59
CA GLY A 371 -14.44 4.76 12.49
C GLY A 371 -14.88 6.19 12.77
N PRO A 372 -13.99 7.04 13.26
CA PRO A 372 -14.34 8.42 13.61
C PRO A 372 -14.60 9.25 12.36
N VAL A 373 -15.60 10.10 12.45
CA VAL A 373 -15.92 11.10 11.43
C VAL A 373 -15.59 12.50 11.94
N GLY A 374 -15.35 13.43 11.01
CA GLY A 374 -15.14 14.83 11.38
C GLY A 374 -16.34 15.37 12.14
N LEU A 375 -16.08 15.98 13.30
CA LEU A 375 -17.10 16.72 14.03
C LEU A 375 -17.56 17.92 13.20
N ASP A 376 -18.75 18.43 13.53
CA ASP A 376 -19.20 19.69 12.96
C ASP A 376 -18.33 20.84 13.53
N THR A 377 -17.32 21.22 12.72
CA THR A 377 -16.27 22.17 13.13
C THR A 377 -16.61 23.60 12.71
N HIS A 378 -17.88 23.98 12.76
CA HIS A 378 -18.19 25.38 12.53
C HIS A 378 -17.38 26.23 13.56
N HIS A 379 -16.78 27.33 13.09
CA HIS A 379 -15.80 28.10 13.88
C HIS A 379 -16.37 28.67 15.20
N GLU A 380 -17.70 28.77 15.31
CA GLU A 380 -18.39 29.22 16.51
C GLU A 380 -18.62 28.10 17.55
N ASN A 381 -18.37 26.84 17.23
CA ASN A 381 -18.49 25.72 18.18
C ASN A 381 -17.53 25.80 19.36
N HIS A 382 -16.51 26.65 19.27
CA HIS A 382 -15.52 26.82 20.34
C HIS A 382 -16.00 27.72 21.51
N GLN A 383 -17.17 28.37 21.41
CA GLN A 383 -17.67 29.30 22.43
C GLN A 383 -18.93 28.85 23.17
N GLY A 384 -19.40 27.61 22.97
CA GLY A 384 -20.50 27.05 23.78
C GLY A 384 -21.93 27.40 23.35
N GLU A 385 -22.15 28.31 22.41
CA GLU A 385 -23.44 28.60 21.79
C GLU A 385 -23.41 28.18 20.32
N HIS A 386 -24.16 27.14 19.96
CA HIS A 386 -23.94 26.39 18.74
C HIS A 386 -24.94 26.72 17.65
N PHE A 387 -24.43 27.14 16.50
CA PHE A 387 -25.16 27.14 15.23
C PHE A 387 -24.49 26.16 14.23
N ALA A 388 -24.14 24.99 14.75
CA ALA A 388 -23.65 23.86 13.99
C ALA A 388 -24.71 23.42 12.95
N GLN A 389 -24.28 22.72 11.90
CA GLN A 389 -25.21 22.18 10.89
C GLN A 389 -26.32 21.33 11.53
N SER A 390 -25.98 20.58 12.56
CA SER A 390 -26.90 19.68 13.30
C SER A 390 -28.00 20.42 14.08
N THR A 391 -27.91 21.74 14.28
CA THR A 391 -28.96 22.54 14.94
C THR A 391 -30.04 23.03 13.98
N PHE A 392 -29.81 22.84 12.65
CA PHE A 392 -30.79 23.17 11.64
C PHE A 392 -31.67 21.94 11.37
N THR A 393 -32.97 22.15 11.32
CA THR A 393 -33.93 21.07 11.04
C THR A 393 -34.11 20.94 9.52
N VAL A 394 -33.84 19.74 9.00
CA VAL A 394 -34.01 19.44 7.57
C VAL A 394 -35.30 18.65 7.38
N ASP A 395 -36.23 19.20 6.60
CA ASP A 395 -37.37 18.46 6.09
C ASP A 395 -37.06 17.97 4.67
N TRP A 396 -36.76 16.69 4.57
CA TRP A 396 -36.36 16.05 3.32
C TRP A 396 -37.53 15.94 2.32
N GLN A 397 -38.77 15.78 2.81
CA GLN A 397 -39.96 15.67 1.96
C GLN A 397 -40.34 17.04 1.40
N ALA A 398 -40.47 18.04 2.28
CA ALA A 398 -40.74 19.40 1.88
C ALA A 398 -39.55 20.09 1.20
N ARG A 399 -38.35 19.49 1.27
CA ARG A 399 -37.07 20.02 0.76
C ARG A 399 -36.77 21.41 1.31
N THR A 400 -36.95 21.56 2.61
CA THR A 400 -36.71 22.84 3.32
C THR A 400 -35.77 22.60 4.50
N VAL A 401 -35.03 23.64 4.84
CA VAL A 401 -34.18 23.68 6.03
C VAL A 401 -34.59 24.85 6.89
N THR A 402 -34.88 24.59 8.16
CA THR A 402 -35.26 25.60 9.15
C THR A 402 -34.09 25.86 10.11
N CYS A 403 -33.71 27.14 10.24
CA CYS A 403 -32.66 27.55 11.17
C CYS A 403 -33.18 27.54 12.63
N PRO A 404 -32.29 27.53 13.66
CA PRO A 404 -32.69 27.59 15.07
C PRO A 404 -33.54 28.81 15.47
N GLN A 405 -33.54 29.88 14.65
CA GLN A 405 -34.39 31.08 14.83
C GLN A 405 -35.70 31.01 14.04
N GLY A 406 -36.07 29.81 13.53
CA GLY A 406 -37.35 29.58 12.86
C GLY A 406 -37.45 30.10 11.41
N LYS A 407 -36.37 30.56 10.78
CA LYS A 407 -36.37 30.96 9.37
C LYS A 407 -36.13 29.71 8.51
N SER A 408 -36.92 29.57 7.43
CA SER A 408 -36.83 28.46 6.51
C SER A 408 -36.29 28.88 5.16
N SER A 409 -35.45 28.06 4.56
CA SER A 409 -34.93 28.24 3.20
C SER A 409 -35.23 26.98 2.38
N GLY A 410 -35.62 27.19 1.11
CA GLY A 410 -35.92 26.08 0.20
C GLY A 410 -34.72 25.60 -0.62
N THR A 411 -35.04 24.79 -1.58
CA THR A 411 -34.11 24.10 -2.51
C THR A 411 -33.10 24.98 -3.25
N PRO A 412 -31.99 24.39 -3.73
CA PRO A 412 -31.63 22.95 -3.67
C PRO A 412 -31.02 22.54 -2.33
N LEU A 413 -31.38 21.37 -1.79
CA LEU A 413 -30.86 20.89 -0.50
C LEU A 413 -29.35 20.69 -0.49
N ALA A 414 -28.73 20.35 -1.62
CA ALA A 414 -27.27 20.19 -1.70
C ALA A 414 -26.51 21.44 -1.25
N ARG A 415 -27.07 22.65 -1.48
CA ARG A 415 -26.51 23.92 -1.01
C ARG A 415 -27.63 24.88 -0.67
N VAL A 416 -27.99 24.96 0.59
CA VAL A 416 -29.06 25.80 1.12
C VAL A 416 -28.50 27.18 1.45
N HIS A 417 -29.21 28.23 1.04
CA HIS A 417 -28.87 29.60 1.34
C HIS A 417 -30.05 30.30 2.02
N PHE A 418 -29.80 30.82 3.20
CA PHE A 418 -30.72 31.76 3.83
C PHE A 418 -30.52 33.15 3.25
N THR A 419 -31.58 33.95 3.19
CA THR A 419 -31.49 35.29 2.58
C THR A 419 -30.72 36.25 3.48
N ALA A 420 -30.13 37.28 2.89
CA ALA A 420 -29.51 38.37 3.64
C ALA A 420 -30.51 39.09 4.55
N GLN A 421 -31.79 39.17 4.11
CA GLN A 421 -32.88 39.78 4.88
C GLN A 421 -33.20 38.97 6.14
N ASP A 422 -33.28 37.66 6.04
CA ASP A 422 -33.55 36.76 7.18
C ASP A 422 -32.41 36.79 8.19
N CYS A 423 -31.17 36.83 7.73
CA CYS A 423 -29.98 36.75 8.58
C CYS A 423 -29.52 38.13 9.07
N GLY A 424 -29.77 39.22 8.32
CA GLY A 424 -29.30 40.56 8.65
C GLY A 424 -29.95 41.14 9.90
N SER A 425 -31.21 40.81 10.15
CA SER A 425 -31.94 41.22 11.37
C SER A 425 -31.86 40.19 12.50
N CYS A 426 -31.10 39.09 12.30
CA CYS A 426 -31.05 38.01 13.26
C CYS A 426 -30.19 38.38 14.49
N PRO A 427 -30.73 38.27 15.71
CA PRO A 427 -30.00 38.66 16.93
C PRO A 427 -28.76 37.82 17.19
N VAL A 428 -28.64 36.65 16.55
CA VAL A 428 -27.51 35.70 16.70
C VAL A 428 -26.66 35.62 15.42
N HIS A 429 -26.77 36.62 14.53
CA HIS A 429 -26.08 36.64 13.22
C HIS A 429 -24.58 36.36 13.36
N GLU A 430 -23.89 37.13 14.22
CA GLU A 430 -22.44 37.02 14.41
C GLU A 430 -21.99 35.65 14.96
N LYS A 431 -22.88 34.94 15.70
CA LYS A 431 -22.65 33.61 16.22
C LYS A 431 -22.94 32.51 15.20
N CYS A 432 -23.75 32.81 14.17
CA CYS A 432 -24.20 31.87 13.17
C CYS A 432 -23.39 31.90 11.88
N THR A 433 -22.93 33.06 11.44
CA THR A 433 -22.19 33.21 10.18
C THR A 433 -21.17 34.35 10.22
N LYS A 434 -20.06 34.18 9.51
CA LYS A 434 -19.06 35.23 9.26
C LYS A 434 -19.40 36.13 8.05
N ALA A 435 -20.51 35.86 7.38
CA ALA A 435 -20.92 36.69 6.26
C ALA A 435 -21.14 38.14 6.69
N ALA A 436 -20.70 39.09 5.88
CA ALA A 436 -20.91 40.51 6.18
C ALA A 436 -22.41 40.78 6.33
N ASN A 437 -22.78 41.45 7.43
CA ASN A 437 -24.17 41.75 7.74
C ASN A 437 -24.84 42.52 6.57
N GLY A 438 -26.03 42.09 6.18
CA GLY A 438 -26.80 42.69 5.10
C GLY A 438 -26.34 42.32 3.66
N LYS A 439 -25.22 41.57 3.50
CA LYS A 439 -24.71 41.19 2.18
C LYS A 439 -25.06 39.76 1.81
N TRP A 440 -24.88 38.83 2.74
CA TRP A 440 -25.11 37.38 2.55
C TRP A 440 -25.76 36.78 3.78
N GLY A 441 -26.58 35.74 3.59
CA GLY A 441 -27.09 34.91 4.68
C GLY A 441 -26.24 33.66 4.94
N ARG A 442 -26.66 32.87 5.90
CA ARG A 442 -26.05 31.57 6.21
C ARG A 442 -26.18 30.60 5.02
N SER A 443 -25.13 29.89 4.73
CA SER A 443 -25.15 28.78 3.76
C SER A 443 -24.83 27.46 4.44
N LEU A 444 -25.53 26.40 4.04
CA LEU A 444 -25.28 25.03 4.46
C LEU A 444 -25.06 24.17 3.22
N THR A 445 -24.14 23.22 3.31
CA THR A 445 -23.97 22.17 2.31
C THR A 445 -24.41 20.86 2.93
N LEU A 446 -25.46 20.25 2.41
CA LEU A 446 -25.98 18.97 2.86
C LEU A 446 -25.53 17.85 1.91
N LEU A 447 -25.27 16.68 2.47
CA LEU A 447 -25.07 15.45 1.72
C LEU A 447 -26.45 14.89 1.27
N PRO A 448 -26.48 13.88 0.39
CA PRO A 448 -27.68 13.06 0.20
C PRO A 448 -28.26 12.59 1.55
N GLN A 449 -29.56 12.40 1.63
CA GLN A 449 -30.26 12.16 2.89
C GLN A 449 -29.65 11.00 3.70
N ASP A 450 -29.49 9.86 3.07
CA ASP A 450 -28.89 8.64 3.65
C ASP A 450 -27.51 8.90 4.24
N GLN A 451 -26.68 9.62 3.50
CA GLN A 451 -25.32 9.98 3.93
C GLN A 451 -25.31 11.02 5.05
N GLN A 452 -26.21 12.00 4.99
CA GLN A 452 -26.34 13.01 6.04
C GLN A 452 -26.77 12.38 7.36
N GLU A 453 -27.79 11.51 7.32
CA GLU A 453 -28.31 10.81 8.49
C GLU A 453 -27.25 9.88 9.09
N ALA A 454 -26.52 9.13 8.24
CA ALA A 454 -25.42 8.26 8.68
C ALA A 454 -24.29 9.06 9.35
N LEU A 455 -23.92 10.20 8.77
CA LEU A 455 -22.89 11.09 9.32
C LEU A 455 -23.29 11.66 10.68
N GLU A 456 -24.52 12.16 10.79
CA GLU A 456 -25.03 12.74 12.05
C GLU A 456 -25.18 11.70 13.14
N THR A 457 -25.62 10.50 12.79
CA THR A 457 -25.69 9.35 13.71
C THR A 457 -24.31 9.01 14.23
N ARG A 458 -23.31 8.86 13.33
CA ARG A 458 -21.93 8.58 13.73
C ARG A 458 -21.31 9.69 14.58
N ARG A 459 -21.58 10.96 14.30
CA ARG A 459 -21.13 12.11 15.11
C ARG A 459 -21.65 12.06 16.54
N ARG A 460 -22.89 11.60 16.74
CA ARG A 460 -23.48 11.42 18.09
C ARG A 460 -22.91 10.21 18.82
N GLU A 461 -22.82 9.08 18.11
CA GLU A 461 -22.31 7.83 18.68
C GLU A 461 -20.87 7.95 19.18
N GLN A 462 -19.97 8.54 18.38
CA GLN A 462 -18.54 8.63 18.72
C GLN A 462 -18.24 9.49 19.95
N LEU A 463 -19.21 10.22 20.47
CA LEU A 463 -19.09 10.97 21.74
C LEU A 463 -19.45 10.12 22.95
N THR A 464 -19.93 8.89 22.78
CA THR A 464 -20.31 7.99 23.86
C THR A 464 -19.16 7.09 24.30
N ASP A 465 -19.09 6.80 25.60
CA ASP A 465 -18.11 5.87 26.16
C ASP A 465 -18.24 4.47 25.57
N GLN A 466 -19.47 4.03 25.25
CA GLN A 466 -19.73 2.73 24.64
C GLN A 466 -19.07 2.63 23.26
N TRP A 467 -19.21 3.66 22.42
CA TRP A 467 -18.57 3.69 21.12
C TRP A 467 -17.04 3.70 21.26
N GLN A 468 -16.52 4.49 22.19
CA GLN A 468 -15.08 4.58 22.44
C GLN A 468 -14.49 3.22 22.87
N GLN A 469 -15.19 2.49 23.74
CA GLN A 469 -14.77 1.14 24.15
C GLN A 469 -14.76 0.16 22.95
N ARG A 470 -15.78 0.18 22.11
CA ARG A 470 -15.80 -0.61 20.87
C ARG A 470 -14.63 -0.24 19.96
N TYR A 471 -14.45 1.03 19.69
CA TYR A 471 -13.43 1.52 18.77
C TYR A 471 -11.99 1.29 19.24
N ASN A 472 -11.74 1.21 20.54
CA ASN A 472 -10.40 0.99 21.09
C ASN A 472 -9.75 -0.33 20.59
N ILE A 473 -10.54 -1.31 20.19
CA ILE A 473 -10.06 -2.58 19.62
C ILE A 473 -9.24 -2.33 18.33
N ARG A 474 -9.58 -1.27 17.57
CA ARG A 474 -8.85 -0.87 16.38
C ARG A 474 -7.35 -0.67 16.66
N ALA A 475 -6.98 -0.17 17.83
CA ALA A 475 -5.57 0.10 18.16
C ALA A 475 -4.66 -1.15 18.03
N GLY A 476 -5.22 -2.35 18.13
CA GLY A 476 -4.46 -3.59 18.00
C GLY A 476 -3.80 -3.77 16.63
N VAL A 477 -4.33 -3.18 15.54
CA VAL A 477 -3.69 -3.25 14.21
C VAL A 477 -2.32 -2.57 14.18
N GLU A 478 -2.08 -1.59 15.04
CA GLU A 478 -0.75 -0.97 15.19
C GLU A 478 0.28 -1.98 15.70
N GLY A 479 -0.15 -2.93 16.56
CA GLY A 479 0.66 -4.07 17.00
C GLY A 479 1.02 -4.99 15.82
N THR A 480 0.08 -5.23 14.92
CA THR A 480 0.29 -6.01 13.69
C THR A 480 1.28 -5.34 12.75
N ILE A 481 1.11 -4.06 12.48
CA ILE A 481 2.06 -3.28 11.69
C ILE A 481 3.45 -3.30 12.35
N SER A 482 3.53 -3.15 13.68
CA SER A 482 4.79 -3.24 14.42
C SER A 482 5.45 -4.62 14.32
N GLN A 483 4.67 -5.70 14.36
CA GLN A 483 5.17 -7.07 14.13
C GLN A 483 5.68 -7.22 12.69
N ALA A 484 4.92 -6.75 11.69
CA ALA A 484 5.29 -6.79 10.30
C ALA A 484 6.60 -6.02 10.03
N VAL A 485 6.76 -4.84 10.60
CA VAL A 485 8.00 -4.06 10.50
C VAL A 485 9.20 -4.80 11.05
N ARG A 486 9.05 -5.43 12.22
CA ARG A 486 10.16 -6.11 12.90
C ARG A 486 10.53 -7.46 12.29
N ARG A 487 9.53 -8.23 11.83
CA ARG A 487 9.72 -9.58 11.31
C ARG A 487 10.02 -9.60 9.83
N THR A 488 9.25 -8.86 9.04
CA THR A 488 9.29 -8.96 7.59
C THR A 488 9.85 -7.71 6.91
N GLN A 489 10.20 -6.67 7.69
CA GLN A 489 10.66 -5.38 7.18
C GLN A 489 9.69 -4.72 6.19
N ILE A 490 8.38 -4.89 6.38
CA ILE A 490 7.32 -4.48 5.45
C ILE A 490 7.39 -3.00 5.01
N ARG A 491 8.02 -2.12 5.80
CA ARG A 491 8.22 -0.70 5.47
C ARG A 491 9.37 -0.43 4.49
N ARG A 492 10.10 -1.45 4.05
CA ARG A 492 11.18 -1.33 3.07
C ARG A 492 11.03 -2.43 2.05
N THR A 493 10.56 -2.06 0.86
CA THR A 493 10.56 -3.03 -0.23
C THR A 493 11.99 -3.32 -0.69
N ARG A 494 12.26 -4.56 -1.07
CA ARG A 494 13.51 -4.97 -1.74
C ARG A 494 13.33 -5.04 -3.26
N PHE A 495 12.15 -4.70 -3.74
CA PHE A 495 11.76 -4.77 -5.14
C PHE A 495 11.49 -3.39 -5.72
N THR A 496 11.60 -3.28 -7.03
CA THR A 496 11.14 -2.14 -7.82
C THR A 496 9.83 -2.50 -8.51
N GLY A 497 8.92 -1.54 -8.57
CA GLY A 497 7.58 -1.69 -9.15
C GLY A 497 6.52 -2.17 -8.16
N LEU A 498 5.29 -1.73 -8.40
CA LEU A 498 4.13 -2.00 -7.54
C LEU A 498 3.80 -3.49 -7.46
N PRO A 499 3.74 -4.28 -8.56
CA PRO A 499 3.34 -5.69 -8.49
C PRO A 499 4.32 -6.53 -7.65
N LYS A 500 5.64 -6.34 -7.82
CA LYS A 500 6.63 -7.06 -7.01
C LYS A 500 6.60 -6.67 -5.54
N THR A 501 6.37 -5.39 -5.26
CA THR A 501 6.22 -4.88 -3.90
C THR A 501 4.97 -5.46 -3.24
N HIS A 502 3.84 -5.52 -3.97
CA HIS A 502 2.60 -6.10 -3.50
C HIS A 502 2.77 -7.59 -3.17
N LEU A 503 3.32 -8.39 -4.08
CA LEU A 503 3.62 -9.80 -3.84
C LEU A 503 4.53 -9.99 -2.61
N GLY A 504 5.52 -9.10 -2.41
CA GLY A 504 6.33 -9.10 -1.19
C GLY A 504 5.51 -8.88 0.08
N HIS A 505 4.49 -8.02 0.05
CA HIS A 505 3.58 -7.81 1.18
C HIS A 505 2.63 -8.99 1.40
N ILE A 506 2.22 -9.69 0.35
CA ILE A 506 1.47 -10.95 0.45
C ILE A 506 2.30 -12.02 1.19
N PHE A 507 3.56 -12.24 0.79
CA PHE A 507 4.43 -13.17 1.53
C PHE A 507 4.66 -12.74 2.98
N ALA A 508 4.80 -11.44 3.23
CA ALA A 508 4.94 -10.91 4.59
C ALA A 508 3.70 -11.21 5.45
N ALA A 509 2.50 -10.97 4.92
CA ALA A 509 1.23 -11.25 5.59
C ALA A 509 1.05 -12.74 5.86
N THR A 510 1.32 -13.58 4.85
CA THR A 510 1.27 -15.04 4.97
C THR A 510 2.23 -15.54 6.05
N ALA A 511 3.47 -15.04 6.09
CA ALA A 511 4.44 -15.39 7.12
C ALA A 511 3.98 -14.99 8.53
N ILE A 512 3.37 -13.81 8.69
CA ILE A 512 2.81 -13.36 9.98
C ILE A 512 1.65 -14.26 10.40
N ASN A 513 0.76 -14.64 9.48
CA ASN A 513 -0.35 -15.53 9.77
C ASN A 513 0.14 -16.89 10.30
N ILE A 514 1.15 -17.44 9.66
CA ILE A 514 1.74 -18.72 10.10
C ILE A 514 2.42 -18.59 11.47
N ILE A 515 3.14 -17.51 11.73
CA ILE A 515 3.75 -17.27 13.06
C ILE A 515 2.67 -17.13 14.13
N ARG A 516 1.56 -16.46 13.83
CA ARG A 516 0.44 -16.26 14.78
C ARG A 516 -0.35 -17.55 15.01
N LEU A 517 -0.56 -18.32 13.95
CA LEU A 517 -1.18 -19.62 14.06
C LEU A 517 -0.34 -20.57 14.91
N ASP A 518 0.98 -20.61 14.70
CA ASP A 518 1.91 -21.39 15.52
C ASP A 518 1.84 -20.97 17.00
N ALA A 519 1.84 -19.66 17.27
CA ALA A 519 1.72 -19.15 18.63
C ALA A 519 0.37 -19.53 19.27
N TRP A 520 -0.72 -19.52 18.49
CA TRP A 520 -2.04 -19.94 18.94
C TRP A 520 -2.08 -21.43 19.28
N LEU A 521 -1.61 -22.28 18.37
CA LEU A 521 -1.58 -23.74 18.55
C LEU A 521 -0.66 -24.20 19.69
N THR A 522 0.36 -23.43 20.01
CA THR A 522 1.29 -23.70 21.13
C THR A 522 0.91 -22.97 22.41
N GLU A 523 -0.27 -22.34 22.45
CA GLU A 523 -0.73 -21.54 23.60
C GLU A 523 0.31 -20.51 24.07
N THR A 524 1.14 -20.03 23.13
CA THR A 524 2.15 -19.03 23.45
C THR A 524 1.47 -17.68 23.68
N PRO A 525 1.58 -17.07 24.88
CA PRO A 525 0.88 -15.84 25.18
C PRO A 525 1.38 -14.69 24.30
N LEU A 526 0.48 -13.79 23.95
CA LEU A 526 0.86 -12.52 23.30
C LEU A 526 1.86 -11.78 24.20
N GLY A 527 3.03 -11.46 23.64
CA GLY A 527 4.06 -10.74 24.38
C GLY A 527 3.54 -9.37 24.83
N PRO A 528 3.88 -8.92 26.05
CA PRO A 528 3.47 -7.61 26.54
C PRO A 528 4.04 -6.51 25.64
N THR A 529 3.37 -5.37 25.58
CA THR A 529 3.87 -4.17 24.91
C THR A 529 5.28 -3.86 25.44
N ARG A 530 6.25 -3.79 24.55
CA ARG A 530 7.65 -3.58 24.94
C ARG A 530 7.83 -2.17 25.48
N THR A 531 7.82 -2.03 26.80
CA THR A 531 8.18 -0.78 27.48
C THR A 531 9.70 -0.66 27.57
N SER A 532 10.22 0.56 27.37
CA SER A 532 11.64 0.84 27.57
C SER A 532 12.02 0.62 29.05
N HIS A 533 13.31 0.34 29.31
CA HIS A 533 13.78 0.21 30.71
C HIS A 533 13.50 1.48 31.50
N LEU A 534 13.62 2.66 30.88
CA LEU A 534 13.29 3.94 31.52
C LEU A 534 11.79 4.04 31.86
N ALA A 535 10.90 3.67 30.94
CA ALA A 535 9.46 3.69 31.19
C ALA A 535 9.03 2.70 32.29
N ARG A 536 9.79 1.62 32.50
CA ARG A 536 9.55 0.65 33.60
C ARG A 536 9.87 1.20 34.99
N LEU A 537 10.62 2.30 35.08
CA LEU A 537 10.89 2.94 36.37
C LEU A 537 9.62 3.53 37.02
N GLY A 538 8.51 3.61 36.28
CA GLY A 538 7.20 4.03 36.86
C GLY A 538 7.19 5.44 37.41
N LEU A 539 8.14 6.28 37.03
CA LEU A 539 8.17 7.69 37.42
C LEU A 539 7.03 8.37 36.64
N ALA A 540 5.87 8.43 37.28
CA ALA A 540 4.73 9.16 36.75
C ALA A 540 5.11 10.64 36.59
N ALA A 541 4.81 11.22 35.43
CA ALA A 541 4.86 12.64 35.20
C ALA A 541 3.71 13.34 35.90
#